data_5d1436b203547ccd11d1236dfb272494
#
_entry.id   5d1436b203547ccd11d1236dfb272494
#
_cell.length_a   1.000
_cell.length_b   1.000
_cell.length_c   1.000
_cell.angle_alpha   90.00
_cell.angle_beta   90.00
_cell.angle_gamma   90.00
#
_symmetry.space_group_name_H-M   'P 1'
#
loop_
_entity.id
_entity.type
_entity.pdbx_description
1 polymer ?
#
loop_
_entity_poly.entity_id
_entity_poly.type
_entity_poly.pdbx_seq_one_letter_code
_entity_poly.pdbx_strand_id
1 'polypeptide(L)'
;MSTEILITGAAGFVGQELVSALVKADPSHQLTITDVIQPPVPADVAAESGRIKSLKADLTDPAAVASLFSKKFAAVYLLHGLMSGGAEANLELGYTVNFDSVRAVLDHLRKTYPGTTVVFTSSCAVYGPRQPVSESEIVPKPKTSYGTQKLMIELLVEDFSRRGLIDGRIVRLPTVTVRPGAPSAAASSFASGIVRETLKGIKNVLPVSRDLEVWVCSPATVVKNLIKVKDVPAEKFGDSRVVNLPGITVTVQEILDAVEKVGGKDALSLIEEKKDPAILAIVDTWPARYDVTRAYSLGLEPDGPILQAVEAFAKTL
;
A
#
# COMPACT_ATOMS: atom_id res chain seq x y z
N MET A 1 -25.73 13.64 -4.97
CA MET A 1 -25.58 13.33 -3.52
C MET A 1 -24.10 13.22 -3.21
N SER A 2 -23.66 13.67 -2.05
CA SER A 2 -22.25 13.56 -1.66
C SER A 2 -21.88 12.11 -1.32
N THR A 3 -20.68 11.68 -1.74
CA THR A 3 -20.14 10.35 -1.43
C THR A 3 -19.12 10.47 -0.31
N GLU A 4 -19.49 10.01 0.89
CA GLU A 4 -18.65 10.05 2.07
C GLU A 4 -17.62 8.90 2.06
N ILE A 5 -16.35 9.21 2.11
CA ILE A 5 -15.24 8.23 2.08
C ILE A 5 -14.33 8.46 3.28
N LEU A 6 -13.97 7.38 3.96
CA LEU A 6 -12.97 7.40 5.03
C LEU A 6 -11.65 6.80 4.54
N ILE A 7 -10.53 7.45 4.87
CA ILE A 7 -9.18 6.95 4.61
C ILE A 7 -8.40 6.93 5.92
N THR A 8 -7.99 5.76 6.36
CA THR A 8 -7.08 5.57 7.51
C THR A 8 -5.64 5.44 7.02
N GLY A 9 -4.65 5.78 7.84
CA GLY A 9 -3.26 5.82 7.39
C GLY A 9 -3.00 6.97 6.39
N ALA A 10 -3.80 8.03 6.48
CA ALA A 10 -3.82 9.10 5.51
C ALA A 10 -2.62 10.07 5.61
N ALA A 11 -1.84 10.02 6.70
CA ALA A 11 -0.57 10.76 6.78
C ALA A 11 0.57 10.03 6.03
N GLY A 12 0.38 8.74 5.72
CA GLY A 12 1.31 7.96 4.92
C GLY A 12 1.31 8.36 3.45
N PHE A 13 2.39 8.01 2.75
CA PHE A 13 2.59 8.40 1.36
C PHE A 13 1.43 7.96 0.43
N VAL A 14 1.05 6.68 0.44
CA VAL A 14 -0.08 6.19 -0.39
C VAL A 14 -1.38 6.86 0.01
N GLY A 15 -1.57 7.15 1.30
CA GLY A 15 -2.74 7.86 1.81
C GLY A 15 -2.85 9.27 1.25
N GLN A 16 -1.76 10.05 1.26
CA GLN A 16 -1.72 11.40 0.71
C GLN A 16 -2.03 11.42 -0.80
N GLU A 17 -1.41 10.54 -1.57
CA GLU A 17 -1.66 10.40 -3.01
C GLU A 17 -3.12 9.99 -3.29
N LEU A 18 -3.68 9.06 -2.49
CA LEU A 18 -5.07 8.63 -2.63
C LEU A 18 -6.06 9.76 -2.31
N VAL A 19 -5.78 10.56 -1.28
CA VAL A 19 -6.60 11.75 -0.95
C VAL A 19 -6.64 12.71 -2.12
N SER A 20 -5.48 13.08 -2.65
CA SER A 20 -5.37 13.96 -3.82
C SER A 20 -6.15 13.41 -5.01
N ALA A 21 -5.94 12.14 -5.35
CA ALA A 21 -6.57 11.52 -6.50
C ALA A 21 -8.10 11.40 -6.36
N LEU A 22 -8.62 11.04 -5.18
CA LEU A 22 -10.07 10.95 -4.92
C LEU A 22 -10.76 12.31 -5.00
N VAL A 23 -10.11 13.36 -4.50
CA VAL A 23 -10.64 14.74 -4.60
C VAL A 23 -10.75 15.18 -6.05
N LYS A 24 -9.74 14.84 -6.88
CA LYS A 24 -9.71 15.19 -8.32
C LYS A 24 -10.65 14.32 -9.16
N ALA A 25 -10.86 13.06 -8.75
CA ALA A 25 -11.66 12.11 -9.52
C ALA A 25 -13.14 12.48 -9.57
N ASP A 26 -13.70 12.99 -8.48
CA ASP A 26 -15.13 13.31 -8.41
C ASP A 26 -15.40 14.48 -7.43
N PRO A 27 -16.05 15.57 -7.88
CA PRO A 27 -16.39 16.71 -7.05
C PRO A 27 -17.43 16.38 -5.94
N SER A 28 -18.13 15.25 -6.04
CA SER A 28 -19.08 14.80 -5.01
C SER A 28 -18.42 14.13 -3.81
N HIS A 29 -17.14 13.74 -3.91
CA HIS A 29 -16.43 13.10 -2.82
C HIS A 29 -16.24 14.03 -1.62
N GLN A 30 -16.65 13.57 -0.45
CA GLN A 30 -16.40 14.17 0.86
C GLN A 30 -15.49 13.22 1.65
N LEU A 31 -14.28 13.66 1.94
CA LEU A 31 -13.27 12.80 2.54
C LEU A 31 -13.14 13.06 4.04
N THR A 32 -13.16 12.01 4.83
CA THR A 32 -12.63 12.01 6.19
C THR A 32 -11.28 11.28 6.16
N ILE A 33 -10.22 11.95 6.57
CA ILE A 33 -8.86 11.42 6.57
C ILE A 33 -8.34 11.34 8.00
N THR A 34 -7.71 10.21 8.37
CA THR A 34 -7.25 9.99 9.75
C THR A 34 -5.95 9.20 9.81
N ASP A 35 -5.18 9.48 10.88
CA ASP A 35 -3.97 8.76 11.26
C ASP A 35 -3.68 8.99 12.76
N VAL A 36 -2.66 8.33 13.32
CA VAL A 36 -2.17 8.58 14.69
C VAL A 36 -1.60 10.00 14.89
N ILE A 37 -1.25 10.66 13.80
CA ILE A 37 -1.04 12.11 13.73
C ILE A 37 -2.16 12.73 12.88
N GLN A 38 -2.40 14.02 13.02
CA GLN A 38 -3.37 14.69 12.14
C GLN A 38 -2.80 14.75 10.71
N PRO A 39 -3.44 14.06 9.73
CA PRO A 39 -2.96 14.08 8.36
C PRO A 39 -3.00 15.50 7.78
N PRO A 40 -1.95 15.96 7.10
CA PRO A 40 -2.05 17.21 6.33
C PRO A 40 -3.00 17.03 5.15
N VAL A 41 -3.64 18.11 4.73
CA VAL A 41 -4.33 18.14 3.43
C VAL A 41 -3.26 18.24 2.35
N PRO A 42 -3.26 17.39 1.30
CA PRO A 42 -2.27 17.49 0.23
C PRO A 42 -2.27 18.87 -0.44
N ALA A 43 -1.10 19.43 -0.69
CA ALA A 43 -0.95 20.81 -1.17
C ALA A 43 -1.63 21.05 -2.53
N ASP A 44 -1.63 20.04 -3.39
CA ASP A 44 -2.18 20.09 -4.74
C ASP A 44 -3.72 20.05 -4.80
N VAL A 45 -4.39 19.83 -3.66
CA VAL A 45 -5.84 19.89 -3.47
C VAL A 45 -6.23 20.78 -2.29
N ALA A 46 -5.37 21.70 -1.88
CA ALA A 46 -5.63 22.61 -0.76
C ALA A 46 -6.83 23.54 -1.01
N ALA A 47 -7.10 23.89 -2.27
CA ALA A 47 -8.27 24.68 -2.65
C ALA A 47 -9.60 23.96 -2.37
N GLU A 48 -9.60 22.63 -2.37
CA GLU A 48 -10.74 21.76 -2.10
C GLU A 48 -10.82 21.31 -0.62
N SER A 49 -10.06 21.92 0.27
CA SER A 49 -10.00 21.58 1.70
C SER A 49 -11.36 21.57 2.40
N GLY A 50 -12.35 22.33 1.92
CA GLY A 50 -13.73 22.28 2.40
C GLY A 50 -14.44 20.93 2.24
N ARG A 51 -13.88 20.03 1.39
CA ARG A 51 -14.35 18.65 1.20
C ARG A 51 -13.53 17.62 1.97
N ILE A 52 -12.52 18.03 2.75
CA ILE A 52 -11.60 17.15 3.45
C ILE A 52 -11.65 17.44 4.94
N LYS A 53 -12.18 16.52 5.72
CA LYS A 53 -12.13 16.56 7.18
C LYS A 53 -10.92 15.76 7.67
N SER A 54 -9.90 16.44 8.20
CA SER A 54 -8.73 15.80 8.77
C SER A 54 -8.87 15.64 10.28
N LEU A 55 -8.64 14.41 10.78
CA LEU A 55 -8.76 14.03 12.19
C LEU A 55 -7.56 13.23 12.65
N LYS A 56 -7.05 13.54 13.84
CA LYS A 56 -6.13 12.64 14.55
C LYS A 56 -6.95 11.58 15.27
N ALA A 57 -6.67 10.29 15.02
CA ALA A 57 -7.26 9.19 15.78
C ALA A 57 -6.29 8.00 15.84
N ASP A 58 -6.13 7.47 17.04
CA ASP A 58 -5.43 6.20 17.26
C ASP A 58 -6.46 5.07 17.22
N LEU A 59 -6.42 4.27 16.16
CA LEU A 59 -7.38 3.17 15.94
C LEU A 59 -7.11 1.93 16.83
N THR A 60 -6.08 1.97 17.66
CA THR A 60 -5.89 0.99 18.73
C THR A 60 -6.79 1.28 19.94
N ASP A 61 -7.36 2.50 20.02
CA ASP A 61 -8.35 2.88 21.02
C ASP A 61 -9.78 2.62 20.51
N PRO A 62 -10.56 1.73 21.16
CA PRO A 62 -11.96 1.49 20.79
C PRO A 62 -12.86 2.73 20.83
N ALA A 63 -12.58 3.70 21.72
CA ALA A 63 -13.35 4.93 21.81
C ALA A 63 -13.11 5.83 20.60
N ALA A 64 -11.87 5.89 20.10
CA ALA A 64 -11.52 6.60 18.88
C ALA A 64 -12.21 5.97 17.66
N VAL A 65 -12.24 4.62 17.57
CA VAL A 65 -12.96 3.90 16.51
C VAL A 65 -14.46 4.26 16.56
N ALA A 66 -15.12 4.16 17.72
CA ALA A 66 -16.54 4.49 17.84
C ALA A 66 -16.85 5.95 17.45
N SER A 67 -16.00 6.89 17.85
CA SER A 67 -16.15 8.30 17.50
C SER A 67 -15.98 8.56 16.01
N LEU A 68 -14.98 7.92 15.36
CA LEU A 68 -14.70 8.06 13.93
C LEU A 68 -15.89 7.56 13.09
N PHE A 69 -16.50 6.46 13.49
CA PHE A 69 -17.63 5.83 12.82
C PHE A 69 -18.99 6.26 13.40
N SER A 70 -19.11 7.51 13.86
CA SER A 70 -20.40 8.10 14.30
C SER A 70 -21.40 8.28 13.13
N LYS A 71 -20.96 8.14 11.89
CA LYS A 71 -21.77 8.13 10.67
C LYS A 71 -21.35 7.02 9.72
N LYS A 72 -22.26 6.66 8.79
CA LYS A 72 -21.95 5.71 7.71
C LYS A 72 -21.06 6.35 6.65
N PHE A 73 -20.08 5.61 6.15
CA PHE A 73 -19.30 5.93 4.95
C PHE A 73 -19.73 5.03 3.80
N ALA A 74 -19.69 5.56 2.59
CA ALA A 74 -19.92 4.76 1.37
C ALA A 74 -18.76 3.79 1.14
N ALA A 75 -17.52 4.25 1.42
CA ALA A 75 -16.34 3.41 1.34
C ALA A 75 -15.34 3.76 2.46
N VAL A 76 -14.59 2.77 2.91
CA VAL A 76 -13.53 2.88 3.90
C VAL A 76 -12.25 2.27 3.33
N TYR A 77 -11.19 3.08 3.23
CA TYR A 77 -9.86 2.61 2.87
C TYR A 77 -9.04 2.39 4.14
N LEU A 78 -8.60 1.15 4.35
CA LEU A 78 -7.77 0.73 5.48
C LEU A 78 -6.31 0.65 5.02
N LEU A 79 -5.58 1.79 5.15
CA LEU A 79 -4.19 1.89 4.73
C LEU A 79 -3.22 1.97 5.92
N HIS A 80 -3.74 2.18 7.16
CA HIS A 80 -2.89 2.25 8.34
C HIS A 80 -2.19 0.92 8.62
N GLY A 81 -1.01 1.00 9.19
CA GLY A 81 -0.25 -0.18 9.57
C GLY A 81 1.22 0.12 9.86
N LEU A 82 1.81 -0.71 10.71
CA LEU A 82 3.25 -0.74 10.96
C LEU A 82 3.93 -1.51 9.82
N MET A 83 4.99 -0.95 9.25
CA MET A 83 5.70 -1.55 8.11
C MET A 83 6.50 -2.80 8.51
N SER A 84 6.90 -3.60 7.51
CA SER A 84 7.52 -4.92 7.68
C SER A 84 8.69 -4.95 8.66
N GLY A 85 9.67 -4.06 8.54
CA GLY A 85 10.80 -3.99 9.47
C GLY A 85 10.39 -3.60 10.90
N GLY A 86 9.42 -2.68 11.04
CA GLY A 86 8.89 -2.30 12.35
C GLY A 86 8.11 -3.42 13.03
N ALA A 87 7.29 -4.15 12.28
CA ALA A 87 6.52 -5.27 12.80
C ALA A 87 7.40 -6.47 13.16
N GLU A 88 8.53 -6.66 12.47
CA GLU A 88 9.52 -7.68 12.81
C GLU A 88 10.32 -7.30 14.05
N ALA A 89 10.66 -6.02 14.19
CA ALA A 89 11.40 -5.51 15.36
C ALA A 89 10.56 -5.46 16.65
N ASN A 90 9.24 -5.29 16.54
CA ASN A 90 8.33 -5.20 17.68
C ASN A 90 7.03 -5.98 17.39
N LEU A 91 7.01 -7.25 17.80
CA LEU A 91 5.91 -8.19 17.59
C LEU A 91 4.58 -7.66 18.15
N GLU A 92 4.57 -7.24 19.41
CA GLU A 92 3.36 -6.78 20.11
C GLU A 92 2.75 -5.54 19.45
N LEU A 93 3.59 -4.56 19.12
CA LEU A 93 3.13 -3.37 18.41
C LEU A 93 2.62 -3.74 17.01
N GLY A 94 3.28 -4.69 16.33
CA GLY A 94 2.83 -5.21 15.04
C GLY A 94 1.42 -5.79 15.11
N TYR A 95 1.14 -6.66 16.08
CA TYR A 95 -0.21 -7.22 16.29
C TYR A 95 -1.23 -6.16 16.66
N THR A 96 -0.90 -5.29 17.61
CA THR A 96 -1.78 -4.20 18.05
C THR A 96 -2.21 -3.30 16.87
N VAL A 97 -1.24 -2.88 16.04
CA VAL A 97 -1.52 -1.94 14.93
C VAL A 97 -2.04 -2.65 13.68
N ASN A 98 -1.43 -3.75 13.25
CA ASN A 98 -1.77 -4.36 11.96
C ASN A 98 -2.95 -5.34 12.04
N PHE A 99 -3.22 -5.91 13.21
CA PHE A 99 -4.29 -6.88 13.39
C PHE A 99 -5.42 -6.35 14.29
N ASP A 100 -5.16 -6.02 15.54
CA ASP A 100 -6.22 -5.69 16.50
C ASP A 100 -6.96 -4.41 16.12
N SER A 101 -6.25 -3.35 15.70
CA SER A 101 -6.90 -2.09 15.32
C SER A 101 -7.75 -2.26 14.05
N VAL A 102 -7.24 -2.98 13.05
CA VAL A 102 -8.00 -3.26 11.82
C VAL A 102 -9.21 -4.15 12.11
N ARG A 103 -9.03 -5.19 12.93
CA ARG A 103 -10.13 -6.06 13.41
C ARG A 103 -11.19 -5.25 14.15
N ALA A 104 -10.80 -4.31 15.01
CA ALA A 104 -11.74 -3.45 15.74
C ALA A 104 -12.58 -2.60 14.79
N VAL A 105 -11.98 -2.02 13.75
CA VAL A 105 -12.69 -1.28 12.69
C VAL A 105 -13.67 -2.18 11.94
N LEU A 106 -13.21 -3.36 11.49
CA LEU A 106 -14.06 -4.33 10.78
C LEU A 106 -15.23 -4.80 11.66
N ASP A 107 -14.97 -5.07 12.95
CA ASP A 107 -16.00 -5.45 13.94
C ASP A 107 -17.03 -4.34 14.16
N HIS A 108 -16.60 -3.09 14.19
CA HIS A 108 -17.51 -1.94 14.30
C HIS A 108 -18.39 -1.85 13.05
N LEU A 109 -17.80 -1.90 11.86
CA LEU A 109 -18.53 -1.79 10.59
C LEU A 109 -19.58 -2.89 10.44
N ARG A 110 -19.22 -4.15 10.66
CA ARG A 110 -20.16 -5.27 10.51
C ARG A 110 -21.36 -5.22 11.47
N LYS A 111 -21.20 -4.58 12.65
CA LYS A 111 -22.25 -4.44 13.65
C LYS A 111 -23.13 -3.21 13.40
N THR A 112 -22.53 -2.10 12.98
CA THR A 112 -23.20 -0.80 12.93
C THR A 112 -23.62 -0.40 11.51
N TYR A 113 -22.79 -0.72 10.51
CA TYR A 113 -23.00 -0.33 9.11
C TYR A 113 -22.74 -1.50 8.15
N PRO A 114 -23.52 -2.59 8.25
CA PRO A 114 -23.34 -3.75 7.39
C PRO A 114 -23.42 -3.37 5.91
N GLY A 115 -22.64 -4.08 5.08
CA GLY A 115 -22.56 -3.84 3.63
C GLY A 115 -21.69 -2.63 3.25
N THR A 116 -20.98 -1.99 4.18
CA THR A 116 -20.02 -0.92 3.85
C THR A 116 -18.92 -1.46 2.95
N THR A 117 -18.58 -0.76 1.87
CA THR A 117 -17.42 -1.09 1.03
C THR A 117 -16.12 -0.82 1.79
N VAL A 118 -15.28 -1.85 1.91
CA VAL A 118 -13.99 -1.78 2.60
C VAL A 118 -12.87 -2.15 1.63
N VAL A 119 -11.95 -1.23 1.38
CA VAL A 119 -10.72 -1.50 0.62
C VAL A 119 -9.58 -1.67 1.61
N PHE A 120 -9.11 -2.90 1.76
CA PHE A 120 -7.99 -3.24 2.63
C PHE A 120 -6.70 -3.40 1.83
N THR A 121 -5.69 -2.60 2.16
CA THR A 121 -4.35 -2.77 1.59
C THR A 121 -3.61 -3.85 2.32
N SER A 122 -3.59 -5.04 1.72
CA SER A 122 -2.71 -6.13 2.09
C SER A 122 -1.34 -5.99 1.39
N SER A 123 -0.58 -7.04 1.33
CA SER A 123 0.78 -7.02 0.80
C SER A 123 1.13 -8.32 0.11
N CYS A 124 1.98 -8.26 -0.89
CA CYS A 124 2.62 -9.43 -1.47
C CYS A 124 3.50 -10.21 -0.48
N ALA A 125 3.85 -9.64 0.67
CA ALA A 125 4.55 -10.30 1.76
C ALA A 125 3.79 -11.48 2.40
N VAL A 126 2.51 -11.67 2.08
CA VAL A 126 1.70 -12.81 2.53
C VAL A 126 2.14 -14.14 1.91
N TYR A 127 2.83 -14.14 0.79
CA TYR A 127 3.09 -15.36 0.02
C TYR A 127 4.26 -16.21 0.52
N GLY A 128 5.37 -15.64 0.86
CA GLY A 128 6.63 -16.38 1.03
C GLY A 128 7.33 -16.69 -0.32
N PRO A 129 8.48 -17.40 -0.32
CA PRO A 129 9.45 -17.40 -1.43
C PRO A 129 9.09 -18.33 -2.60
N ARG A 130 7.87 -18.35 -3.05
CA ARG A 130 7.41 -19.16 -4.20
C ARG A 130 7.08 -18.27 -5.38
N GLN A 131 7.43 -18.72 -6.59
CA GLN A 131 7.13 -17.98 -7.83
C GLN A 131 7.05 -18.92 -9.04
N PRO A 132 6.30 -18.54 -10.11
CA PRO A 132 5.40 -17.38 -10.14
C PRO A 132 4.22 -17.53 -9.19
N VAL A 133 3.55 -16.41 -8.84
CA VAL A 133 2.44 -16.40 -7.88
C VAL A 133 1.13 -16.04 -8.57
N SER A 134 0.12 -16.86 -8.34
CA SER A 134 -1.28 -16.60 -8.68
C SER A 134 -2.14 -16.72 -7.42
N GLU A 135 -3.18 -15.88 -7.29
CA GLU A 135 -4.08 -15.93 -6.13
C GLU A 135 -4.80 -17.27 -6.00
N SER A 136 -5.12 -17.91 -7.12
CA SER A 136 -5.89 -19.17 -7.16
C SER A 136 -5.05 -20.42 -6.91
N GLU A 137 -3.75 -20.36 -7.22
CA GLU A 137 -2.89 -21.56 -7.21
C GLU A 137 -1.95 -21.61 -6.02
N ILE A 138 -1.57 -20.44 -5.48
CA ILE A 138 -0.58 -20.37 -4.40
C ILE A 138 -1.24 -20.02 -3.06
N VAL A 139 -1.22 -20.99 -2.17
CA VAL A 139 -1.63 -20.79 -0.76
C VAL A 139 -0.62 -19.87 -0.08
N PRO A 140 -1.05 -18.72 0.45
CA PRO A 140 -0.18 -17.81 1.20
C PRO A 140 0.51 -18.50 2.38
N LYS A 141 1.83 -18.31 2.50
CA LYS A 141 2.65 -18.82 3.60
C LYS A 141 3.68 -17.78 4.01
N PRO A 142 3.25 -16.73 4.71
CA PRO A 142 4.12 -15.63 5.09
C PRO A 142 5.31 -16.12 5.92
N LYS A 143 6.45 -15.42 5.77
CA LYS A 143 7.69 -15.69 6.51
C LYS A 143 8.08 -14.54 7.43
N THR A 144 7.19 -13.56 7.58
CA THR A 144 7.38 -12.39 8.44
C THR A 144 6.13 -12.13 9.27
N SER A 145 6.30 -11.50 10.43
CA SER A 145 5.18 -11.10 11.30
C SER A 145 4.21 -10.18 10.55
N TYR A 146 4.72 -9.23 9.79
CA TYR A 146 3.92 -8.34 8.95
C TYR A 146 3.04 -9.09 7.95
N GLY A 147 3.62 -10.03 7.19
CA GLY A 147 2.88 -10.84 6.23
C GLY A 147 1.79 -11.69 6.91
N THR A 148 2.10 -12.26 8.08
CA THR A 148 1.14 -13.02 8.90
C THR A 148 -0.03 -12.15 9.34
N GLN A 149 0.25 -10.96 9.89
CA GLN A 149 -0.77 -10.01 10.35
C GLN A 149 -1.69 -9.58 9.19
N LYS A 150 -1.13 -9.28 8.02
CA LYS A 150 -1.91 -8.93 6.82
C LYS A 150 -2.80 -10.09 6.38
N LEU A 151 -2.28 -11.32 6.31
CA LEU A 151 -3.05 -12.51 5.93
C LEU A 151 -4.21 -12.80 6.89
N MET A 152 -4.01 -12.64 8.20
CA MET A 152 -5.08 -12.83 9.19
C MET A 152 -6.25 -11.86 8.95
N ILE A 153 -5.97 -10.60 8.59
CA ILE A 153 -7.02 -9.64 8.23
C ILE A 153 -7.68 -9.99 6.88
N GLU A 154 -6.92 -10.46 5.89
CA GLU A 154 -7.52 -10.96 4.63
C GLU A 154 -8.61 -12.00 4.92
N LEU A 155 -8.32 -12.98 5.78
CA LEU A 155 -9.27 -14.03 6.15
C LEU A 155 -10.52 -13.46 6.86
N LEU A 156 -10.38 -12.43 7.70
CA LEU A 156 -11.52 -11.75 8.31
C LEU A 156 -12.37 -11.00 7.28
N VAL A 157 -11.72 -10.28 6.37
CA VAL A 157 -12.43 -9.54 5.31
C VAL A 157 -13.17 -10.50 4.37
N GLU A 158 -12.56 -11.65 4.03
CA GLU A 158 -13.20 -12.71 3.25
C GLU A 158 -14.44 -13.29 3.98
N ASP A 159 -14.31 -13.67 5.25
CA ASP A 159 -15.44 -14.24 6.00
C ASP A 159 -16.58 -13.23 6.18
N PHE A 160 -16.25 -11.98 6.53
CA PHE A 160 -17.26 -10.94 6.71
C PHE A 160 -17.95 -10.57 5.38
N SER A 161 -17.22 -10.60 4.26
CA SER A 161 -17.78 -10.36 2.93
C SER A 161 -18.68 -11.50 2.48
N ARG A 162 -18.25 -12.76 2.66
CA ARG A 162 -19.05 -13.94 2.35
C ARG A 162 -20.40 -13.97 3.10
N ARG A 163 -20.40 -13.41 4.33
CA ARG A 163 -21.61 -13.27 5.16
C ARG A 163 -22.45 -12.02 4.85
N GLY A 164 -22.04 -11.17 3.93
CA GLY A 164 -22.72 -9.89 3.64
C GLY A 164 -22.60 -8.84 4.77
N LEU A 165 -21.66 -9.04 5.71
CA LEU A 165 -21.47 -8.13 6.84
C LEU A 165 -20.70 -6.87 6.43
N ILE A 166 -19.82 -6.97 5.44
CA ILE A 166 -19.14 -5.88 4.73
C ILE A 166 -19.07 -6.22 3.25
N ASP A 167 -18.72 -5.26 2.41
CA ASP A 167 -18.34 -5.50 1.02
C ASP A 167 -16.84 -5.27 0.84
N GLY A 168 -16.05 -6.31 1.06
CA GLY A 168 -14.59 -6.25 1.11
C GLY A 168 -13.92 -6.26 -0.27
N ARG A 169 -12.79 -5.56 -0.34
CA ARG A 169 -11.81 -5.55 -1.43
C ARG A 169 -10.43 -5.70 -0.82
N ILE A 170 -9.72 -6.76 -1.13
CA ILE A 170 -8.39 -7.05 -0.58
C ILE A 170 -7.37 -6.87 -1.69
N VAL A 171 -6.50 -5.87 -1.55
CA VAL A 171 -5.49 -5.55 -2.56
C VAL A 171 -4.10 -5.85 -2.00
N ARG A 172 -3.43 -6.88 -2.54
CA ARG A 172 -2.04 -7.20 -2.21
C ARG A 172 -1.11 -6.28 -2.98
N LEU A 173 -0.54 -5.30 -2.27
CA LEU A 173 0.32 -4.30 -2.87
C LEU A 173 1.71 -4.85 -3.18
N PRO A 174 2.28 -4.51 -4.37
CA PRO A 174 3.71 -4.61 -4.66
C PRO A 174 4.55 -3.71 -3.77
N THR A 175 5.87 -3.76 -3.92
CA THR A 175 6.74 -2.70 -3.43
C THR A 175 6.44 -1.41 -4.19
N VAL A 176 5.87 -0.43 -3.49
CA VAL A 176 5.59 0.89 -4.10
C VAL A 176 6.89 1.67 -4.24
N THR A 177 7.24 2.07 -5.47
CA THR A 177 8.47 2.82 -5.81
C THR A 177 8.24 3.76 -7.00
N VAL A 178 8.72 5.02 -7.01
CA VAL A 178 9.59 5.64 -6.00
C VAL A 178 8.72 6.38 -4.97
N ARG A 179 8.95 6.09 -3.69
CA ARG A 179 8.28 6.82 -2.60
C ARG A 179 9.05 8.10 -2.30
N PRO A 180 8.42 9.29 -2.34
CA PRO A 180 9.02 10.53 -1.86
C PRO A 180 9.14 10.56 -0.33
N GLY A 181 9.63 11.66 0.21
CA GLY A 181 9.76 11.87 1.66
C GLY A 181 10.97 11.21 2.29
N ALA A 182 10.92 10.92 3.58
CA ALA A 182 11.99 10.28 4.34
C ALA A 182 12.03 8.76 4.14
N PRO A 183 13.17 8.09 4.38
CA PRO A 183 13.25 6.64 4.47
C PRO A 183 12.23 6.09 5.47
N SER A 184 11.62 4.95 5.15
CA SER A 184 10.64 4.28 6.01
C SER A 184 11.21 3.00 6.62
N ALA A 185 10.57 2.49 7.68
CA ALA A 185 10.90 1.22 8.31
C ALA A 185 10.51 -0.02 7.48
N ALA A 186 10.12 0.13 6.21
CA ALA A 186 9.88 -0.99 5.31
C ALA A 186 11.21 -1.60 4.85
N ALA A 187 11.34 -2.93 4.88
CA ALA A 187 12.51 -3.61 4.36
C ALA A 187 12.76 -3.30 2.87
N SER A 188 11.69 -3.03 2.08
CA SER A 188 11.75 -2.59 0.69
C SER A 188 12.13 -1.11 0.51
N SER A 189 12.44 -0.38 1.57
CA SER A 189 12.74 1.07 1.50
C SER A 189 13.95 1.39 0.61
N PHE A 190 14.86 0.43 0.46
CA PHE A 190 16.03 0.55 -0.41
C PHE A 190 15.66 0.82 -1.87
N ALA A 191 14.61 0.16 -2.39
CA ALA A 191 14.18 0.30 -3.79
C ALA A 191 13.77 1.75 -4.16
N SER A 192 13.25 2.49 -3.19
CA SER A 192 13.01 3.93 -3.35
C SER A 192 14.25 4.77 -2.96
N GLY A 193 15.01 4.34 -1.96
CA GLY A 193 16.18 5.05 -1.45
C GLY A 193 17.27 5.25 -2.50
N ILE A 194 17.60 4.18 -3.25
CA ILE A 194 18.62 4.23 -4.32
C ILE A 194 18.26 5.18 -5.48
N VAL A 195 16.99 5.54 -5.62
CA VAL A 195 16.51 6.54 -6.57
C VAL A 195 16.39 7.92 -5.91
N ARG A 196 15.63 7.98 -4.82
CA ARG A 196 15.26 9.22 -4.16
C ARG A 196 16.44 10.01 -3.63
N GLU A 197 17.35 9.33 -2.91
CA GLU A 197 18.49 10.00 -2.28
C GLU A 197 19.52 10.41 -3.34
N THR A 198 19.82 9.52 -4.28
CA THR A 198 20.87 9.78 -5.27
C THR A 198 20.49 10.88 -6.26
N LEU A 199 19.22 10.95 -6.68
CA LEU A 199 18.75 12.05 -7.51
C LEU A 199 18.72 13.40 -6.77
N LYS A 200 18.74 13.39 -5.43
CA LYS A 200 18.91 14.59 -4.59
C LYS A 200 20.37 14.92 -4.28
N GLY A 201 21.32 14.17 -4.84
CA GLY A 201 22.74 14.35 -4.55
C GLY A 201 23.18 13.78 -3.18
N ILE A 202 22.40 12.89 -2.57
CA ILE A 202 22.66 12.31 -1.25
C ILE A 202 23.14 10.86 -1.42
N LYS A 203 24.20 10.49 -0.67
CA LYS A 203 24.68 9.10 -0.63
C LYS A 203 23.61 8.16 -0.10
N ASN A 204 23.54 6.98 -0.68
CA ASN A 204 22.62 5.93 -0.24
C ASN A 204 23.30 4.56 -0.24
N VAL A 205 22.90 3.70 0.71
CA VAL A 205 23.39 2.33 0.80
C VAL A 205 22.45 1.40 0.05
N LEU A 206 23.01 0.56 -0.83
CA LEU A 206 22.32 -0.56 -1.44
C LEU A 206 22.57 -1.81 -0.58
N PRO A 207 21.54 -2.29 0.17
CA PRO A 207 21.74 -3.38 1.13
C PRO A 207 21.56 -4.78 0.56
N VAL A 208 21.28 -4.89 -0.75
CA VAL A 208 20.97 -6.14 -1.45
C VAL A 208 21.85 -6.28 -2.69
N SER A 209 21.82 -7.45 -3.34
CA SER A 209 22.56 -7.64 -4.61
C SER A 209 21.83 -6.99 -5.78
N ARG A 210 22.59 -6.68 -6.84
CA ARG A 210 22.05 -6.03 -8.06
C ARG A 210 21.15 -6.95 -8.88
N ASP A 211 21.34 -8.25 -8.78
CA ASP A 211 20.56 -9.29 -9.45
C ASP A 211 19.25 -9.66 -8.74
N LEU A 212 19.03 -9.13 -7.53
CA LEU A 212 17.76 -9.34 -6.82
C LEU A 212 16.59 -8.82 -7.66
N GLU A 213 15.67 -9.72 -7.97
CA GLU A 213 14.39 -9.36 -8.58
C GLU A 213 13.40 -8.85 -7.51
N VAL A 214 12.68 -7.79 -7.83
CA VAL A 214 11.64 -7.21 -6.99
C VAL A 214 10.36 -6.94 -7.79
N TRP A 215 9.21 -7.20 -7.18
CA TRP A 215 7.91 -6.82 -7.71
C TRP A 215 7.58 -5.40 -7.28
N VAL A 216 7.54 -4.47 -8.21
CA VAL A 216 7.36 -3.03 -7.94
C VAL A 216 6.15 -2.46 -8.67
N CYS A 217 5.61 -1.38 -8.14
CA CYS A 217 4.57 -0.59 -8.79
C CYS A 217 4.74 0.90 -8.48
N SER A 218 4.49 1.74 -9.46
CA SER A 218 4.53 3.19 -9.29
C SER A 218 3.39 3.66 -8.38
N PRO A 219 3.59 4.76 -7.63
CA PRO A 219 2.55 5.36 -6.80
C PRO A 219 1.27 5.69 -7.57
N ALA A 220 1.42 6.24 -8.75
CA ALA A 220 0.29 6.63 -9.60
C ALA A 220 -0.58 5.43 -9.98
N THR A 221 0.04 4.31 -10.39
CA THR A 221 -0.69 3.08 -10.71
C THR A 221 -1.33 2.44 -9.49
N VAL A 222 -0.64 2.43 -8.33
CA VAL A 222 -1.22 1.95 -7.07
C VAL A 222 -2.50 2.72 -6.75
N VAL A 223 -2.45 4.04 -6.75
CA VAL A 223 -3.59 4.90 -6.38
C VAL A 223 -4.73 4.75 -7.39
N LYS A 224 -4.43 4.74 -8.68
CA LYS A 224 -5.42 4.53 -9.75
C LYS A 224 -6.17 3.20 -9.57
N ASN A 225 -5.45 2.13 -9.25
CA ASN A 225 -6.04 0.81 -9.02
C ASN A 225 -6.79 0.73 -7.67
N LEU A 226 -6.36 1.43 -6.63
CA LEU A 226 -7.12 1.53 -5.38
C LEU A 226 -8.47 2.24 -5.57
N ILE A 227 -8.53 3.27 -6.42
CA ILE A 227 -9.78 3.95 -6.76
C ILE A 227 -10.68 2.99 -7.58
N LYS A 228 -10.13 2.34 -8.60
CA LYS A 228 -10.89 1.41 -9.45
C LYS A 228 -11.47 0.23 -8.69
N VAL A 229 -10.67 -0.41 -7.85
CA VAL A 229 -11.10 -1.61 -7.13
C VAL A 229 -12.28 -1.34 -6.19
N LYS A 230 -12.40 -0.13 -5.66
CA LYS A 230 -13.54 0.30 -4.85
C LYS A 230 -14.87 0.14 -5.61
N ASP A 231 -14.85 0.47 -6.90
CA ASP A 231 -16.04 0.52 -7.75
C ASP A 231 -16.31 -0.79 -8.53
N VAL A 232 -15.42 -1.79 -8.39
CA VAL A 232 -15.66 -3.11 -9.00
C VAL A 232 -16.85 -3.77 -8.31
N PRO A 233 -17.90 -4.17 -9.06
CA PRO A 233 -19.05 -4.88 -8.52
C PRO A 233 -18.65 -6.14 -7.75
N ALA A 234 -19.31 -6.37 -6.60
CA ALA A 234 -18.97 -7.48 -5.69
C ALA A 234 -19.01 -8.85 -6.38
N GLU A 235 -19.96 -9.06 -7.27
CA GLU A 235 -20.14 -10.29 -8.04
C GLU A 235 -18.99 -10.61 -8.99
N LYS A 236 -18.26 -9.59 -9.47
CA LYS A 236 -17.09 -9.81 -10.34
C LYS A 236 -15.91 -10.43 -9.61
N PHE A 237 -15.87 -10.33 -8.30
CA PHE A 237 -14.82 -10.96 -7.50
C PHE A 237 -15.02 -12.50 -7.40
N GLY A 238 -16.22 -13.02 -7.61
CA GLY A 238 -16.51 -14.45 -7.46
C GLY A 238 -16.29 -14.92 -6.02
N ASP A 239 -15.59 -16.03 -5.85
CA ASP A 239 -15.41 -16.70 -4.56
C ASP A 239 -14.36 -16.06 -3.65
N SER A 240 -13.53 -15.15 -4.15
CA SER A 240 -12.49 -14.49 -3.36
C SER A 240 -12.46 -12.99 -3.58
N ARG A 241 -12.28 -12.25 -2.51
CA ARG A 241 -12.14 -10.78 -2.51
C ARG A 241 -10.70 -10.29 -2.72
N VAL A 242 -9.76 -11.24 -2.84
CA VAL A 242 -8.33 -10.94 -2.97
C VAL A 242 -7.97 -10.68 -4.43
N VAL A 243 -7.10 -9.68 -4.62
CA VAL A 243 -6.45 -9.41 -5.90
C VAL A 243 -5.00 -8.97 -5.69
N ASN A 244 -4.07 -9.57 -6.44
CA ASN A 244 -2.70 -9.04 -6.57
C ASN A 244 -2.73 -7.78 -7.42
N LEU A 245 -2.29 -6.65 -6.88
CA LEU A 245 -2.24 -5.42 -7.66
C LEU A 245 -1.17 -5.54 -8.76
N PRO A 246 -1.48 -5.18 -10.02
CA PRO A 246 -0.52 -5.20 -11.10
C PRO A 246 0.73 -4.37 -10.79
N GLY A 247 1.87 -4.92 -11.14
CA GLY A 247 3.18 -4.30 -11.04
C GLY A 247 4.09 -4.84 -12.14
N ILE A 248 5.37 -4.63 -11.99
CA ILE A 248 6.41 -5.13 -12.89
C ILE A 248 7.51 -5.84 -12.09
N THR A 249 8.08 -6.90 -12.66
CA THR A 249 9.30 -7.50 -12.15
C THR A 249 10.48 -6.70 -12.69
N VAL A 250 11.36 -6.26 -11.81
CA VAL A 250 12.62 -5.61 -12.17
C VAL A 250 13.73 -6.12 -11.29
N THR A 251 14.94 -6.18 -11.83
CA THR A 251 16.16 -6.37 -11.03
C THR A 251 16.55 -5.04 -10.39
N VAL A 252 17.29 -5.09 -9.31
CA VAL A 252 17.91 -3.89 -8.73
C VAL A 252 18.81 -3.19 -9.74
N GLN A 253 19.51 -3.96 -10.61
CA GLN A 253 20.33 -3.39 -11.69
C GLN A 253 19.49 -2.53 -12.64
N GLU A 254 18.32 -2.98 -13.05
CA GLU A 254 17.43 -2.18 -13.93
C GLU A 254 16.95 -0.88 -13.26
N ILE A 255 16.78 -0.87 -11.92
CA ILE A 255 16.52 0.37 -11.17
C ILE A 255 17.75 1.30 -11.23
N LEU A 256 18.95 0.76 -11.06
CA LEU A 256 20.21 1.53 -11.14
C LEU A 256 20.44 2.10 -12.54
N ASP A 257 20.13 1.33 -13.58
CA ASP A 257 20.24 1.77 -14.99
C ASP A 257 19.27 2.95 -15.24
N ALA A 258 18.06 2.90 -14.67
CA ALA A 258 17.12 4.00 -14.72
C ALA A 258 17.62 5.25 -13.96
N VAL A 259 18.28 5.06 -12.79
CA VAL A 259 18.93 6.15 -12.06
C VAL A 259 20.04 6.79 -12.88
N GLU A 260 20.91 5.99 -13.50
CA GLU A 260 22.01 6.50 -14.36
C GLU A 260 21.44 7.28 -15.55
N LYS A 261 20.38 6.78 -16.18
CA LYS A 261 19.75 7.44 -17.32
C LYS A 261 19.15 8.80 -16.99
N VAL A 262 18.61 8.98 -15.78
CA VAL A 262 17.95 10.23 -15.35
C VAL A 262 18.91 11.18 -14.63
N GLY A 263 19.75 10.66 -13.74
CA GLY A 263 20.64 11.46 -12.89
C GLY A 263 22.11 11.42 -13.28
N GLY A 264 22.44 10.65 -14.34
CA GLY A 264 23.82 10.50 -14.82
C GLY A 264 24.71 9.64 -13.90
N LYS A 265 25.97 9.54 -14.28
CA LYS A 265 26.99 8.80 -13.52
C LYS A 265 27.23 9.37 -12.12
N ASP A 266 27.00 10.67 -11.94
CA ASP A 266 27.18 11.33 -10.66
C ASP A 266 26.16 10.79 -9.63
N ALA A 267 24.90 10.63 -10.01
CA ALA A 267 23.89 10.03 -9.15
C ALA A 267 24.24 8.56 -8.82
N LEU A 268 24.68 7.79 -9.82
CA LEU A 268 25.07 6.39 -9.60
C LEU A 268 26.28 6.26 -8.66
N SER A 269 27.22 7.20 -8.70
CA SER A 269 28.42 7.22 -7.84
C SER A 269 28.13 7.43 -6.35
N LEU A 270 26.90 7.88 -6.02
CA LEU A 270 26.45 8.09 -4.65
C LEU A 270 25.95 6.79 -3.98
N ILE A 271 25.91 5.67 -4.71
CA ILE A 271 25.46 4.39 -4.19
C ILE A 271 26.64 3.60 -3.61
N GLU A 272 26.54 3.28 -2.33
CA GLU A 272 27.48 2.39 -1.64
C GLU A 272 26.84 0.99 -1.51
N GLU A 273 27.47 -0.02 -2.09
CA GLU A 273 27.00 -1.40 -1.96
C GLU A 273 27.48 -2.01 -0.65
N LYS A 274 26.55 -2.27 0.26
CA LYS A 274 26.84 -2.88 1.56
C LYS A 274 25.68 -3.76 1.99
N LYS A 275 25.80 -5.06 1.76
CA LYS A 275 24.77 -6.05 2.09
C LYS A 275 24.38 -5.98 3.57
N ASP A 276 23.06 -6.00 3.82
CA ASP A 276 22.47 -6.07 5.17
C ASP A 276 21.74 -7.42 5.31
N PRO A 277 22.27 -8.35 6.13
CA PRO A 277 21.63 -9.66 6.33
C PRO A 277 20.19 -9.59 6.88
N ALA A 278 19.87 -8.59 7.68
CA ALA A 278 18.53 -8.44 8.25
C ALA A 278 17.52 -8.03 7.17
N ILE A 279 17.91 -7.13 6.27
CA ILE A 279 17.07 -6.75 5.13
C ILE A 279 16.92 -7.94 4.17
N LEU A 280 18.03 -8.62 3.84
CA LEU A 280 18.03 -9.80 2.97
C LEU A 280 17.10 -10.90 3.50
N ALA A 281 17.17 -11.22 4.80
CA ALA A 281 16.31 -12.22 5.43
C ALA A 281 14.81 -11.95 5.28
N ILE A 282 14.41 -10.70 5.08
CA ILE A 282 13.04 -10.31 4.84
C ILE A 282 12.73 -10.34 3.33
N VAL A 283 13.53 -9.65 2.51
CA VAL A 283 13.19 -9.44 1.08
C VAL A 283 13.33 -10.72 0.26
N ASP A 284 14.24 -11.62 0.59
CA ASP A 284 14.40 -12.93 -0.05
C ASP A 284 13.17 -13.85 0.15
N THR A 285 12.28 -13.50 1.09
CA THR A 285 11.02 -14.24 1.30
C THR A 285 9.91 -13.79 0.37
N TRP A 286 10.08 -12.73 -0.39
CA TRP A 286 9.04 -12.19 -1.26
C TRP A 286 9.18 -12.69 -2.69
N PRO A 287 8.07 -13.13 -3.31
CA PRO A 287 8.08 -13.42 -4.74
C PRO A 287 8.28 -12.12 -5.54
N ALA A 288 8.90 -12.26 -6.70
CA ALA A 288 9.08 -11.13 -7.62
C ALA A 288 8.31 -11.30 -8.94
N ARG A 289 7.64 -12.44 -9.16
CA ARG A 289 6.91 -12.74 -10.39
C ARG A 289 5.48 -13.14 -10.07
N TYR A 290 4.51 -12.46 -10.70
CA TYR A 290 3.09 -12.63 -10.43
C TYR A 290 2.30 -12.85 -11.70
N ASP A 291 1.30 -13.74 -11.65
CA ASP A 291 0.19 -13.74 -12.58
C ASP A 291 -0.84 -12.71 -12.09
N VAL A 292 -1.13 -11.71 -12.91
CA VAL A 292 -2.09 -10.64 -12.63
C VAL A 292 -3.28 -10.65 -13.58
N THR A 293 -3.51 -11.77 -14.26
CA THR A 293 -4.63 -11.96 -15.20
C THR A 293 -5.97 -11.63 -14.53
N ARG A 294 -6.14 -12.07 -13.27
CA ARG A 294 -7.31 -11.75 -12.46
C ARG A 294 -7.48 -10.24 -12.26
N ALA A 295 -6.42 -9.52 -11.95
CA ALA A 295 -6.49 -8.08 -11.78
C ALA A 295 -6.97 -7.37 -13.06
N TYR A 296 -6.48 -7.79 -14.22
CA TYR A 296 -6.91 -7.25 -15.50
C TYR A 296 -8.39 -7.59 -15.81
N SER A 297 -8.86 -8.78 -15.46
CA SER A 297 -10.27 -9.14 -15.61
C SER A 297 -11.21 -8.30 -14.73
N LEU A 298 -10.71 -7.77 -13.62
CA LEU A 298 -11.40 -6.82 -12.76
C LEU A 298 -11.26 -5.35 -13.22
N GLY A 299 -10.55 -5.11 -14.34
CA GLY A 299 -10.36 -3.79 -14.93
C GLY A 299 -9.21 -2.98 -14.31
N LEU A 300 -8.35 -3.61 -13.47
CA LEU A 300 -7.16 -2.94 -12.96
C LEU A 300 -6.14 -2.73 -14.09
N GLU A 301 -5.32 -1.71 -13.96
CA GLU A 301 -4.40 -1.29 -15.02
C GLU A 301 -2.97 -1.73 -14.74
N PRO A 302 -2.20 -2.05 -15.80
CA PRO A 302 -0.77 -2.34 -15.69
C PRO A 302 0.02 -1.10 -15.27
N ASP A 303 1.22 -1.32 -14.75
CA ASP A 303 2.20 -0.26 -14.55
C ASP A 303 3.10 -0.09 -15.78
N GLY A 304 3.73 1.07 -15.87
CA GLY A 304 4.75 1.37 -16.89
C GLY A 304 6.14 0.85 -16.51
N PRO A 305 7.12 0.94 -17.43
CA PRO A 305 8.53 0.61 -17.15
C PRO A 305 9.08 1.40 -15.96
N ILE A 306 10.02 0.82 -15.20
CA ILE A 306 10.65 1.45 -14.03
C ILE A 306 11.24 2.84 -14.33
N LEU A 307 11.75 3.04 -15.52
CA LEU A 307 12.26 4.34 -15.96
C LEU A 307 11.21 5.45 -15.82
N GLN A 308 9.96 5.19 -16.18
CA GLN A 308 8.88 6.18 -16.06
C GLN A 308 8.63 6.58 -14.60
N ALA A 309 8.73 5.63 -13.66
CA ALA A 309 8.59 5.92 -12.23
C ALA A 309 9.76 6.79 -11.72
N VAL A 310 10.98 6.53 -12.20
CA VAL A 310 12.17 7.32 -11.87
C VAL A 310 12.07 8.72 -12.46
N GLU A 311 11.66 8.86 -13.73
CA GLU A 311 11.44 10.16 -14.40
C GLU A 311 10.31 10.97 -13.72
N ALA A 312 9.22 10.29 -13.34
CA ALA A 312 8.12 10.94 -12.63
C ALA A 312 8.57 11.50 -11.28
N PHE A 313 9.38 10.74 -10.54
CA PHE A 313 9.96 11.21 -9.29
C PHE A 313 10.92 12.39 -9.52
N ALA A 314 11.80 12.32 -10.51
CA ALA A 314 12.76 13.40 -10.82
C ALA A 314 12.06 14.74 -11.09
N LYS A 315 10.87 14.73 -11.70
CA LYS A 315 10.06 15.93 -11.95
C LYS A 315 9.50 16.58 -10.68
N THR A 316 9.57 15.92 -9.54
CA THR A 316 9.12 16.45 -8.24
C THR A 316 10.24 17.09 -7.42
N LEU A 317 11.49 17.04 -7.91
CA LEU A 317 12.68 17.63 -7.30
C LEU A 317 12.89 19.04 -7.78
#